data_a9dd4c1d47c710ccd6df3352c807e98c
#
_entry.id   a9dd4c1d47c710ccd6df3352c807e98c
#
_cell.length_a   1.000
_cell.length_b   1.000
_cell.length_c   1.000
_cell.angle_alpha   90.00
_cell.angle_beta   90.00
_cell.angle_gamma   90.00
#
_symmetry.space_group_name_H-M   'P 1'
#
loop_
_entity.id
_entity.type
_entity.pdbx_description
1 polymer ?
#
loop_
_entity_poly.entity_id
_entity_poly.type
_entity_poly.pdbx_seq_one_letter_code
_entity_poly.pdbx_strand_id
1 'polypeptide(L)'
;TAAIRLDPPKPPMEVSLPCVLNGQILPGEVDRYQFRARKGQRLVAVVQARDLIPYIADAVPGWFQAALALYDKQGKELAYVDDFRFQPDPVLYYEIPADGLYVLEIKDALYRGREDFVYRITLGEIPWVTDIFPLGGPAGKETTVELTGWNLPVRTWTFRPHDAAPGIYTYWVGNWLGTDWPVPVPIRFAVDTLPETVEQEPNSSVDQAQPLQSPQIVNGRIQTSGDEDVFRFEGKAGQKVVLEVIARRVGSPLDSLLKLSDAQGNLLASSDDIEDPSCGWLTHYADSRIEATLPSDGTYYIHLRDAQHRGGPEYAYRLRLSPPRPDFELRLAPSALNIRPASTATCTVYAVRKDGFTGPIQLRLKDAPSGFRLSGGLIPAGQDQAKLTITAPLFGADKPYRLQLEGYATVEGQEIVRPVVPAEDRMQAFAYHHLVPAEELQVAVVGREWLQNMVKLLTPGPIQIPAGGLAKVQIQMPPMALFDRIEWLLEDAPEGISVKEANQTGYTTEVVLATDPAKLKPGQKGQLTLALVPRFARAKQAKLPIRQPQQGLRGFPQQGLRLPAIPFEVVR
;
A
#
# COMPACT_ATOMS: atom_id res chain seq x y z
N THR A 1 29.85 10.82 -31.14
CA THR A 1 29.81 9.61 -30.30
C THR A 1 30.92 9.74 -29.26
N ALA A 2 30.56 10.23 -28.06
CA ALA A 2 31.45 10.19 -26.92
C ALA A 2 31.58 8.73 -26.49
N ALA A 3 32.79 8.18 -26.53
CA ALA A 3 33.10 6.87 -25.98
C ALA A 3 32.85 6.94 -24.47
N ILE A 4 31.91 6.15 -23.97
CA ILE A 4 31.75 5.97 -22.54
C ILE A 4 33.04 5.28 -22.06
N ARG A 5 33.89 6.00 -21.34
CA ARG A 5 34.98 5.40 -20.59
C ARG A 5 34.32 4.65 -19.43
N LEU A 6 34.28 3.33 -19.53
CA LEU A 6 34.02 2.48 -18.37
C LEU A 6 35.25 2.64 -17.46
N ASP A 7 35.06 3.15 -16.27
CA ASP A 7 36.11 3.12 -15.26
C ASP A 7 36.52 1.66 -15.01
N PRO A 8 37.80 1.41 -14.71
CA PRO A 8 38.23 0.05 -14.39
C PRO A 8 37.41 -0.48 -13.21
N PRO A 9 37.03 -1.78 -13.23
CA PRO A 9 36.22 -2.35 -12.17
C PRO A 9 36.89 -2.10 -10.81
N LYS A 10 36.12 -1.56 -9.87
CA LYS A 10 36.59 -1.35 -8.47
C LYS A 10 37.02 -2.70 -7.89
N PRO A 11 38.16 -2.76 -7.15
CA PRO A 11 38.54 -3.98 -6.46
C PRO A 11 37.44 -4.35 -5.45
N PRO A 12 37.22 -5.68 -5.21
CA PRO A 12 36.26 -6.11 -4.22
C PRO A 12 36.58 -5.52 -2.83
N MET A 13 35.55 -5.07 -2.11
CA MET A 13 35.68 -4.62 -0.72
C MET A 13 35.81 -5.83 0.19
N GLU A 14 36.85 -5.91 1.02
CA GLU A 14 36.98 -6.97 2.01
C GLU A 14 36.02 -6.77 3.18
N VAL A 15 35.29 -7.84 3.53
CA VAL A 15 34.31 -7.84 4.63
C VAL A 15 34.43 -9.09 5.49
N SER A 16 34.00 -9.00 6.73
CA SER A 16 33.95 -10.14 7.66
C SER A 16 32.48 -10.54 7.89
N LEU A 17 32.23 -11.86 7.87
CA LEU A 17 30.89 -12.40 8.13
C LEU A 17 30.64 -12.61 9.63
N PRO A 18 29.40 -12.42 10.14
CA PRO A 18 28.26 -11.83 9.43
C PRO A 18 28.37 -10.31 9.30
N CYS A 19 27.75 -9.72 8.29
CA CYS A 19 27.78 -8.27 8.11
C CYS A 19 26.51 -7.73 7.42
N VAL A 20 26.32 -6.41 7.51
CA VAL A 20 25.33 -5.66 6.75
C VAL A 20 26.07 -4.68 5.85
N LEU A 21 25.78 -4.76 4.57
CA LEU A 21 26.37 -3.95 3.51
C LEU A 21 25.33 -2.95 3.03
N ASN A 22 25.70 -1.68 2.90
CA ASN A 22 24.84 -0.66 2.32
C ASN A 22 25.58 -0.05 1.14
N GLY A 23 24.89 0.13 0.03
CA GLY A 23 25.47 0.68 -1.18
C GLY A 23 24.46 1.32 -2.10
N GLN A 24 24.98 1.78 -3.24
CA GLN A 24 24.26 2.47 -4.29
C GLN A 24 24.84 2.06 -5.63
N ILE A 25 24.01 1.77 -6.62
CA ILE A 25 24.44 1.40 -7.97
C ILE A 25 24.25 2.57 -8.93
N LEU A 26 25.35 3.11 -9.42
CA LEU A 26 25.37 4.12 -10.48
C LEU A 26 25.41 3.46 -11.87
N PRO A 27 25.15 4.20 -12.98
CA PRO A 27 25.06 3.61 -14.31
C PRO A 27 26.32 2.79 -14.71
N GLY A 28 26.11 1.51 -15.00
CA GLY A 28 27.17 0.54 -15.36
C GLY A 28 28.01 0.05 -14.18
N GLU A 29 27.67 0.42 -12.95
CA GLU A 29 28.40 0.03 -11.75
C GLU A 29 28.00 -1.38 -11.30
N VAL A 30 28.98 -2.06 -10.69
CA VAL A 30 28.86 -3.38 -10.09
C VAL A 30 29.65 -3.37 -8.79
N ASP A 31 28.97 -3.61 -7.67
CA ASP A 31 29.64 -3.68 -6.37
C ASP A 31 30.01 -5.10 -6.03
N ARG A 32 31.23 -5.29 -5.48
CA ARG A 32 31.79 -6.59 -5.13
C ARG A 32 32.31 -6.60 -3.71
N TYR A 33 31.97 -7.67 -2.98
CA TYR A 33 32.34 -7.89 -1.59
C TYR A 33 33.08 -9.20 -1.46
N GLN A 34 34.34 -9.16 -0.98
CA GLN A 34 35.17 -10.34 -0.80
C GLN A 34 35.18 -10.76 0.68
N PHE A 35 34.99 -12.02 0.95
CA PHE A 35 34.98 -12.57 2.29
C PHE A 35 35.58 -13.97 2.35
N ARG A 36 35.99 -14.39 3.56
CA ARG A 36 36.42 -15.76 3.82
C ARG A 36 35.25 -16.58 4.33
N ALA A 37 35.11 -17.80 3.82
CA ALA A 37 34.11 -18.75 4.29
C ALA A 37 34.74 -20.15 4.43
N ARG A 38 34.11 -21.00 5.27
CA ARG A 38 34.54 -22.36 5.57
C ARG A 38 33.68 -23.37 4.86
N LYS A 39 34.22 -24.53 4.57
CA LYS A 39 33.47 -25.65 4.02
C LYS A 39 32.30 -26.02 4.93
N GLY A 40 31.13 -26.22 4.34
CA GLY A 40 29.88 -26.54 5.01
C GLY A 40 29.17 -25.34 5.64
N GLN A 41 29.75 -24.13 5.60
CA GLN A 41 29.08 -22.91 6.03
C GLN A 41 27.87 -22.63 5.12
N ARG A 42 26.69 -22.43 5.72
CA ARG A 42 25.42 -22.20 5.01
C ARG A 42 25.17 -20.71 4.90
N LEU A 43 25.67 -20.15 3.80
CA LEU A 43 25.58 -18.71 3.53
C LEU A 43 24.18 -18.32 3.12
N VAL A 44 23.68 -17.24 3.72
CA VAL A 44 22.46 -16.54 3.30
C VAL A 44 22.83 -15.08 3.00
N ALA A 45 22.37 -14.58 1.86
CA ALA A 45 22.46 -13.17 1.50
C ALA A 45 21.06 -12.66 1.17
N VAL A 46 20.59 -11.70 1.97
CA VAL A 46 19.26 -11.08 1.82
C VAL A 46 19.42 -9.66 1.34
N VAL A 47 18.87 -9.35 0.20
CA VAL A 47 18.84 -7.98 -0.33
C VAL A 47 17.54 -7.29 0.06
N GLN A 48 17.67 -6.02 0.40
CA GLN A 48 16.59 -5.05 0.47
C GLN A 48 16.96 -3.92 -0.49
N ALA A 49 16.22 -3.78 -1.55
CA ALA A 49 16.37 -2.72 -2.54
C ALA A 49 15.01 -2.08 -2.80
N ARG A 50 14.07 -2.86 -3.31
CA ARG A 50 12.70 -2.43 -3.51
C ARG A 50 11.95 -2.20 -2.19
N ASP A 51 12.27 -2.95 -1.15
CA ASP A 51 11.77 -2.73 0.20
C ASP A 51 12.23 -1.38 0.79
N LEU A 52 13.38 -0.85 0.37
CA LEU A 52 13.86 0.47 0.80
C LEU A 52 13.21 1.60 0.02
N ILE A 53 13.12 1.43 -1.31
CA ILE A 53 12.48 2.40 -2.20
C ILE A 53 11.48 1.66 -3.09
N PRO A 54 10.21 1.67 -2.72
CA PRO A 54 9.17 0.92 -3.42
C PRO A 54 8.88 1.54 -4.79
N TYR A 55 9.27 0.82 -5.84
CA TYR A 55 8.92 1.11 -7.22
C TYR A 55 8.09 -0.02 -7.80
N ILE A 56 7.20 0.29 -8.72
CA ILE A 56 6.49 -0.70 -9.52
C ILE A 56 7.39 -1.25 -10.61
N ALA A 57 7.22 -2.55 -10.96
CA ALA A 57 8.11 -3.27 -11.88
C ALA A 57 8.27 -2.54 -13.22
N ASP A 58 7.16 -2.07 -13.81
CA ASP A 58 7.13 -1.41 -15.12
C ASP A 58 7.10 0.12 -15.03
N ALA A 59 7.52 0.68 -13.89
CA ALA A 59 7.59 2.13 -13.72
C ALA A 59 8.54 2.77 -14.74
N VAL A 60 8.19 3.97 -15.19
CA VAL A 60 9.05 4.79 -16.05
C VAL A 60 9.41 6.08 -15.28
N PRO A 61 10.69 6.30 -14.99
CA PRO A 61 11.86 5.46 -15.28
C PRO A 61 11.86 4.18 -14.43
N GLY A 62 12.44 3.10 -14.97
CA GLY A 62 12.52 1.80 -14.30
C GLY A 62 13.17 1.85 -12.91
N TRP A 63 12.89 0.87 -12.10
CA TRP A 63 13.41 0.71 -10.73
C TRP A 63 14.67 -0.17 -10.70
N PHE A 64 15.35 -0.21 -9.54
CA PHE A 64 16.50 -1.07 -9.31
C PHE A 64 16.06 -2.54 -9.23
N GLN A 65 16.41 -3.34 -10.23
CA GLN A 65 16.29 -4.79 -10.21
C GLN A 65 17.60 -5.40 -9.76
N ALA A 66 17.71 -5.63 -8.46
CA ALA A 66 18.91 -6.18 -7.88
C ALA A 66 19.14 -7.61 -8.34
N ALA A 67 20.38 -7.93 -8.74
CA ALA A 67 20.83 -9.29 -9.03
C ALA A 67 22.08 -9.58 -8.20
N LEU A 68 22.10 -10.75 -7.55
CA LEU A 68 23.23 -11.26 -6.80
C LEU A 68 23.90 -12.40 -7.54
N ALA A 69 25.22 -12.41 -7.55
CA ALA A 69 26.03 -13.54 -8.00
C ALA A 69 27.14 -13.85 -6.99
N LEU A 70 27.34 -15.13 -6.71
CA LEU A 70 28.41 -15.62 -5.83
C LEU A 70 29.50 -16.29 -6.70
N TYR A 71 30.75 -15.87 -6.49
CA TYR A 71 31.91 -16.40 -7.21
C TYR A 71 32.92 -17.02 -6.26
N ASP A 72 33.64 -18.03 -6.74
CA ASP A 72 34.85 -18.52 -6.09
C ASP A 72 36.07 -17.62 -6.36
N LYS A 73 37.20 -17.94 -5.76
CA LYS A 73 38.46 -17.19 -5.93
C LYS A 73 39.04 -17.24 -7.36
N GLN A 74 38.57 -18.17 -8.20
CA GLN A 74 38.95 -18.29 -9.61
C GLN A 74 38.03 -17.47 -10.52
N GLY A 75 36.98 -16.83 -9.98
CA GLY A 75 35.99 -16.11 -10.74
C GLY A 75 34.92 -16.98 -11.38
N LYS A 76 34.80 -18.26 -10.97
CA LYS A 76 33.70 -19.13 -11.39
C LYS A 76 32.45 -18.76 -10.64
N GLU A 77 31.36 -18.53 -11.35
CA GLU A 77 30.02 -18.31 -10.76
C GLU A 77 29.52 -19.61 -10.11
N LEU A 78 29.13 -19.51 -8.87
CA LEU A 78 28.64 -20.63 -8.06
C LEU A 78 27.11 -20.57 -7.90
N ALA A 79 26.56 -19.37 -7.81
CA ALA A 79 25.12 -19.13 -7.70
C ALA A 79 24.76 -17.75 -8.25
N TYR A 80 23.56 -17.62 -8.78
CA TYR A 80 22.97 -16.38 -9.27
C TYR A 80 21.49 -16.35 -8.88
N VAL A 81 21.02 -15.18 -8.40
CA VAL A 81 19.60 -14.92 -8.10
C VAL A 81 19.27 -13.45 -8.38
N ASP A 82 18.09 -13.16 -8.92
CA ASP A 82 17.59 -11.83 -9.20
C ASP A 82 16.17 -11.58 -8.65
N ASP A 83 15.61 -12.60 -8.00
CA ASP A 83 14.37 -12.54 -7.24
C ASP A 83 14.37 -13.58 -6.11
N PHE A 84 13.32 -13.55 -5.30
CA PHE A 84 13.00 -14.65 -4.40
C PHE A 84 11.53 -15.04 -4.63
N ARG A 85 11.31 -16.10 -5.43
CA ARG A 85 9.99 -16.52 -5.91
C ARG A 85 9.37 -15.41 -6.78
N PHE A 86 8.31 -14.75 -6.26
CA PHE A 86 7.62 -13.61 -6.90
C PHE A 86 8.01 -12.24 -6.29
N GLN A 87 8.94 -12.23 -5.34
CA GLN A 87 9.45 -11.00 -4.72
C GLN A 87 10.71 -10.54 -5.44
N PRO A 88 10.77 -9.28 -5.87
CA PRO A 88 11.86 -8.81 -6.71
C PRO A 88 13.19 -8.56 -5.99
N ASP A 89 13.20 -8.53 -4.65
CA ASP A 89 14.44 -8.45 -3.89
C ASP A 89 15.00 -9.85 -3.69
N PRO A 90 16.23 -10.14 -4.19
CA PRO A 90 16.75 -11.50 -4.19
C PRO A 90 17.21 -11.97 -2.81
N VAL A 91 17.01 -13.26 -2.56
CA VAL A 91 17.58 -13.97 -1.42
C VAL A 91 18.37 -15.16 -1.92
N LEU A 92 19.68 -15.17 -1.65
CA LEU A 92 20.59 -16.23 -2.04
C LEU A 92 20.89 -17.12 -0.83
N TYR A 93 20.76 -18.45 -1.02
CA TYR A 93 21.28 -19.46 -0.12
C TYR A 93 22.32 -20.31 -0.84
N TYR A 94 23.46 -20.55 -0.18
CA TYR A 94 24.51 -21.39 -0.74
C TYR A 94 25.33 -22.10 0.34
N GLU A 95 25.50 -23.41 0.21
CA GLU A 95 26.40 -24.18 1.08
C GLU A 95 27.82 -24.14 0.52
N ILE A 96 28.76 -23.61 1.29
CA ILE A 96 30.13 -23.39 0.89
C ILE A 96 30.88 -24.75 0.70
N PRO A 97 31.41 -25.07 -0.50
CA PRO A 97 31.98 -26.39 -0.79
C PRO A 97 33.38 -26.58 -0.25
N ALA A 98 34.14 -25.50 0.00
CA ALA A 98 35.53 -25.55 0.45
C ALA A 98 35.92 -24.28 1.22
N ASP A 99 36.92 -24.39 2.09
CA ASP A 99 37.52 -23.21 2.73
C ASP A 99 38.15 -22.30 1.66
N GLY A 100 37.87 -21.00 1.73
CA GLY A 100 38.45 -20.09 0.76
C GLY A 100 37.93 -18.66 0.80
N LEU A 101 38.36 -17.94 -0.23
CA LEU A 101 37.86 -16.59 -0.54
C LEU A 101 36.69 -16.70 -1.54
N TYR A 102 35.65 -15.96 -1.30
CA TYR A 102 34.46 -15.84 -2.13
C TYR A 102 34.16 -14.40 -2.40
N VAL A 103 33.50 -14.12 -3.52
CA VAL A 103 33.08 -12.77 -3.89
C VAL A 103 31.58 -12.77 -4.13
N LEU A 104 30.86 -11.92 -3.39
CA LEU A 104 29.46 -11.59 -3.67
C LEU A 104 29.43 -10.35 -4.56
N GLU A 105 28.74 -10.44 -5.66
CA GLU A 105 28.51 -9.35 -6.61
C GLU A 105 27.05 -8.92 -6.54
N ILE A 106 26.80 -7.61 -6.54
CA ILE A 106 25.46 -7.01 -6.71
C ILE A 106 25.49 -6.00 -7.85
N LYS A 107 24.46 -6.02 -8.69
CA LYS A 107 24.27 -5.13 -9.83
C LYS A 107 22.79 -4.97 -10.16
N ASP A 108 22.46 -3.97 -10.98
CA ASP A 108 21.16 -3.95 -11.65
C ASP A 108 21.15 -4.97 -12.79
N ALA A 109 20.08 -5.76 -12.92
CA ALA A 109 19.97 -6.83 -13.92
C ALA A 109 20.20 -6.34 -15.37
N LEU A 110 19.89 -5.06 -15.66
CA LEU A 110 20.11 -4.42 -16.96
C LEU A 110 21.29 -3.45 -16.97
N TYR A 111 22.15 -3.44 -15.93
CA TYR A 111 23.28 -2.52 -15.76
C TYR A 111 22.88 -1.05 -15.79
N ARG A 112 21.65 -0.74 -15.42
CA ARG A 112 21.22 0.63 -15.17
C ARG A 112 21.77 1.11 -13.83
N GLY A 113 21.58 2.38 -13.51
CA GLY A 113 21.94 2.92 -12.21
C GLY A 113 21.40 4.33 -12.05
N ARG A 114 21.16 4.74 -10.83
CA ARG A 114 20.70 6.08 -10.45
C ARG A 114 21.07 6.36 -9.00
N GLU A 115 20.93 7.61 -8.59
CA GLU A 115 21.15 8.01 -7.20
C GLU A 115 20.21 7.32 -6.20
N ASP A 116 19.04 6.88 -6.63
CA ASP A 116 18.05 6.16 -5.84
C ASP A 116 18.13 4.62 -5.96
N PHE A 117 19.12 4.08 -6.70
CA PHE A 117 19.38 2.64 -6.75
C PHE A 117 20.22 2.22 -5.53
N VAL A 118 19.60 2.31 -4.36
CA VAL A 118 20.22 1.96 -3.09
C VAL A 118 19.85 0.54 -2.66
N TYR A 119 20.75 -0.10 -1.90
CA TYR A 119 20.50 -1.43 -1.38
C TYR A 119 21.09 -1.61 0.01
N ARG A 120 20.56 -2.61 0.70
CA ARG A 120 21.10 -3.19 1.92
C ARG A 120 21.19 -4.70 1.73
N ILE A 121 22.35 -5.31 2.01
CA ILE A 121 22.53 -6.77 2.02
C ILE A 121 22.87 -7.21 3.43
N THR A 122 22.11 -8.15 3.97
CA THR A 122 22.50 -8.87 5.17
C THR A 122 23.14 -10.18 4.73
N LEU A 123 24.40 -10.40 5.10
CA LEU A 123 25.23 -11.50 4.60
C LEU A 123 25.86 -12.30 5.75
N GLY A 124 25.69 -13.61 5.73
CA GLY A 124 26.31 -14.50 6.73
C GLY A 124 25.60 -15.84 6.86
N GLU A 125 25.96 -16.61 7.89
CA GLU A 125 25.22 -17.80 8.31
C GLU A 125 24.07 -17.37 9.24
N ILE A 126 23.07 -16.71 8.65
CA ILE A 126 21.96 -16.10 9.34
C ILE A 126 20.68 -16.93 9.18
N PRO A 127 19.78 -16.97 10.17
CA PRO A 127 18.50 -17.61 10.04
C PRO A 127 17.63 -16.84 9.05
N TRP A 128 16.91 -17.58 8.18
CA TRP A 128 15.95 -17.03 7.25
C TRP A 128 14.73 -17.94 7.13
N VAL A 129 13.53 -17.40 7.35
CA VAL A 129 12.27 -18.12 7.22
C VAL A 129 11.79 -17.99 5.77
N THR A 130 11.62 -19.12 5.09
CA THR A 130 11.07 -19.17 3.73
C THR A 130 9.57 -19.38 3.71
N ASP A 131 9.05 -20.13 4.69
CA ASP A 131 7.65 -20.51 4.76
C ASP A 131 7.17 -20.66 6.20
N ILE A 132 5.87 -20.45 6.38
CA ILE A 132 5.18 -20.72 7.65
C ILE A 132 3.91 -21.54 7.39
N PHE A 133 3.48 -22.30 8.39
CA PHE A 133 2.18 -22.96 8.40
C PHE A 133 1.61 -23.09 9.82
N PRO A 134 0.32 -22.71 10.05
CA PRO A 134 -0.60 -22.08 9.09
C PRO A 134 -0.18 -20.64 8.74
N LEU A 135 -0.76 -20.11 7.64
CA LEU A 135 -0.51 -18.75 7.16
C LEU A 135 -1.22 -17.66 7.97
N GLY A 136 -1.99 -18.06 8.95
CA GLY A 136 -2.77 -17.17 9.78
C GLY A 136 -3.33 -17.86 11.01
N GLY A 137 -4.05 -17.09 11.83
CA GLY A 137 -4.64 -17.60 13.06
C GLY A 137 -5.66 -16.64 13.69
N PRO A 138 -6.33 -17.09 14.76
CA PRO A 138 -7.39 -16.31 15.41
C PRO A 138 -6.83 -15.11 16.17
N ALA A 139 -7.53 -13.97 16.07
CA ALA A 139 -7.20 -12.74 16.78
C ALA A 139 -7.12 -12.97 18.30
N GLY A 140 -6.07 -12.44 18.93
CA GLY A 140 -5.88 -12.47 20.38
C GLY A 140 -5.70 -13.87 21.01
N LYS A 141 -5.61 -14.94 20.20
CA LYS A 141 -5.38 -16.30 20.68
C LYS A 141 -3.98 -16.79 20.33
N GLU A 142 -3.46 -17.64 21.20
CA GLU A 142 -2.15 -18.25 20.96
C GLU A 142 -2.20 -19.19 19.74
N THR A 143 -1.24 -19.03 18.84
CA THR A 143 -1.11 -19.80 17.61
C THR A 143 0.32 -20.31 17.50
N THR A 144 0.45 -21.61 17.19
CA THR A 144 1.73 -22.25 16.89
C THR A 144 1.86 -22.39 15.37
N VAL A 145 2.93 -21.87 14.80
CA VAL A 145 3.27 -22.00 13.40
C VAL A 145 4.51 -22.86 13.21
N GLU A 146 4.51 -23.71 12.21
CA GLU A 146 5.70 -24.38 11.70
C GLU A 146 6.53 -23.37 10.91
N LEU A 147 7.83 -23.42 11.07
CA LEU A 147 8.80 -22.58 10.34
C LEU A 147 9.65 -23.46 9.43
N THR A 148 9.65 -23.14 8.15
CA THR A 148 10.57 -23.71 7.15
C THR A 148 11.54 -22.64 6.71
N GLY A 149 12.82 -23.03 6.47
CA GLY A 149 13.84 -22.07 6.05
C GLY A 149 15.26 -22.53 6.33
N TRP A 150 16.18 -21.59 6.19
CA TRP A 150 17.62 -21.86 6.31
C TRP A 150 18.16 -21.37 7.65
N ASN A 151 19.10 -22.14 8.21
CA ASN A 151 19.80 -21.83 9.48
C ASN A 151 18.86 -21.57 10.67
N LEU A 152 17.64 -22.10 10.62
CA LEU A 152 16.67 -21.88 11.70
C LEU A 152 17.06 -22.68 12.95
N PRO A 153 17.17 -22.04 14.11
CA PRO A 153 17.43 -22.72 15.39
C PRO A 153 16.21 -23.46 15.93
N VAL A 154 15.01 -23.10 15.47
CA VAL A 154 13.73 -23.72 15.86
C VAL A 154 12.89 -24.00 14.63
N ARG A 155 12.01 -25.00 14.75
CA ARG A 155 11.08 -25.41 13.65
C ARG A 155 9.64 -24.98 13.93
N THR A 156 9.36 -24.46 15.10
CA THR A 156 8.04 -23.96 15.49
C THR A 156 8.18 -22.66 16.26
N TRP A 157 7.18 -21.82 16.09
CA TRP A 157 7.07 -20.57 16.82
C TRP A 157 5.65 -20.39 17.34
N THR A 158 5.50 -20.25 18.65
CA THR A 158 4.20 -19.99 19.29
C THR A 158 4.15 -18.53 19.72
N PHE A 159 3.12 -17.84 19.28
CA PHE A 159 2.89 -16.44 19.61
C PHE A 159 1.39 -16.13 19.67
N ARG A 160 1.07 -14.99 20.26
CA ARG A 160 -0.29 -14.48 20.29
C ARG A 160 -0.38 -13.31 19.29
N PRO A 161 -1.09 -13.46 18.16
CA PRO A 161 -1.41 -12.35 17.28
C PRO A 161 -2.11 -11.24 18.05
N HIS A 162 -1.96 -9.99 17.59
CA HIS A 162 -2.68 -8.88 18.19
C HIS A 162 -4.19 -9.14 18.18
N ASP A 163 -4.88 -8.70 19.22
CA ASP A 163 -6.35 -8.64 19.24
C ASP A 163 -6.77 -7.46 18.35
N ALA A 164 -6.77 -7.69 17.05
CA ALA A 164 -6.94 -6.71 16.01
C ALA A 164 -8.05 -7.12 15.05
N ALA A 165 -8.50 -6.19 14.24
CA ALA A 165 -9.44 -6.46 13.15
C ALA A 165 -8.88 -7.51 12.19
N PRO A 166 -9.74 -8.26 11.48
CA PRO A 166 -9.31 -9.13 10.41
C PRO A 166 -8.41 -8.41 9.41
N GLY A 167 -7.26 -9.01 9.08
CA GLY A 167 -6.28 -8.40 8.20
C GLY A 167 -4.95 -9.12 8.16
N ILE A 168 -4.04 -8.64 7.32
CA ILE A 168 -2.67 -9.17 7.22
C ILE A 168 -1.74 -8.24 7.97
N TYR A 169 -0.98 -8.81 8.90
CA TYR A 169 -0.04 -8.09 9.76
C TYR A 169 1.37 -8.63 9.59
N THR A 170 2.36 -7.76 9.72
CA THR A 170 3.78 -8.16 9.71
C THR A 170 4.25 -8.36 11.15
N TYR A 171 4.79 -9.54 11.42
CA TYR A 171 5.46 -9.89 12.67
C TYR A 171 6.94 -10.08 12.41
N TRP A 172 7.78 -9.60 13.33
CA TRP A 172 9.23 -9.64 13.19
C TRP A 172 9.82 -10.73 14.08
N VAL A 173 10.38 -11.76 13.47
CA VAL A 173 10.98 -12.92 14.14
C VAL A 173 12.50 -12.71 14.20
N GLY A 174 12.98 -11.87 15.08
CA GLY A 174 14.41 -11.60 15.20
C GLY A 174 14.99 -12.07 16.53
N ASN A 175 14.57 -11.44 17.62
CA ASN A 175 15.06 -11.73 18.98
C ASN A 175 14.60 -13.08 19.53
N TRP A 176 13.72 -13.78 18.82
CA TRP A 176 13.07 -15.03 19.24
C TRP A 176 13.85 -16.27 18.84
N LEU A 177 14.70 -16.16 17.82
CA LEU A 177 15.43 -17.32 17.29
C LEU A 177 16.73 -17.60 18.07
N GLY A 178 16.94 -16.94 19.21
CA GLY A 178 18.08 -17.20 20.09
C GLY A 178 19.44 -16.85 19.47
N THR A 179 19.46 -15.98 18.47
CA THR A 179 20.67 -15.52 17.82
C THR A 179 21.07 -14.17 18.43
N ASP A 180 22.35 -14.01 18.74
CA ASP A 180 22.93 -12.73 19.17
C ASP A 180 22.92 -11.67 18.04
N TRP A 181 22.53 -12.10 16.84
CA TRP A 181 22.46 -11.25 15.67
C TRP A 181 21.03 -10.78 15.40
N PRO A 182 20.75 -9.48 15.52
CA PRO A 182 19.40 -8.93 15.32
C PRO A 182 19.08 -8.81 13.82
N VAL A 183 18.87 -9.92 13.13
CA VAL A 183 18.31 -9.92 11.79
C VAL A 183 16.80 -10.13 11.92
N PRO A 184 16.00 -9.06 11.85
CA PRO A 184 14.56 -9.22 11.87
C PRO A 184 14.11 -9.88 10.57
N VAL A 185 13.46 -11.04 10.68
CA VAL A 185 12.81 -11.71 9.55
C VAL A 185 11.33 -11.34 9.57
N PRO A 186 10.82 -10.60 8.58
CA PRO A 186 9.41 -10.27 8.51
C PRO A 186 8.59 -11.49 8.12
N ILE A 187 7.55 -11.78 8.88
CA ILE A 187 6.54 -12.78 8.56
C ILE A 187 5.22 -12.07 8.39
N ARG A 188 4.58 -12.22 7.23
CA ARG A 188 3.19 -11.81 7.02
C ARG A 188 2.27 -12.90 7.55
N PHE A 189 1.29 -12.52 8.33
CA PHE A 189 0.38 -13.43 9.00
C PHE A 189 -1.05 -12.89 8.96
N ALA A 190 -1.99 -13.72 8.49
CA ALA A 190 -3.39 -13.35 8.37
C ALA A 190 -4.13 -13.59 9.70
N VAL A 191 -4.68 -12.55 10.29
CA VAL A 191 -5.47 -12.60 11.53
C VAL A 191 -6.96 -12.52 11.18
N ASP A 192 -7.77 -13.38 11.79
CA ASP A 192 -9.23 -13.34 11.63
C ASP A 192 -9.94 -13.73 12.95
N THR A 193 -11.25 -13.51 13.00
CA THR A 193 -12.12 -13.85 14.15
C THR A 193 -13.01 -15.07 13.90
N LEU A 194 -13.00 -15.62 12.67
CA LEU A 194 -13.80 -16.79 12.31
C LEU A 194 -13.24 -18.08 12.92
N PRO A 195 -14.07 -19.11 13.11
CA PRO A 195 -13.61 -20.45 13.47
C PRO A 195 -12.65 -21.00 12.39
N GLU A 196 -11.62 -21.71 12.84
CA GLU A 196 -10.60 -22.25 11.95
C GLU A 196 -10.50 -23.77 12.07
N THR A 197 -10.14 -24.40 10.96
CA THR A 197 -9.80 -25.81 10.87
C THR A 197 -8.57 -26.02 10.00
N VAL A 198 -7.98 -27.19 10.06
CA VAL A 198 -6.93 -27.63 9.16
C VAL A 198 -7.53 -28.61 8.15
N GLU A 199 -7.04 -28.60 6.93
CA GLU A 199 -7.42 -29.60 5.94
C GLU A 199 -7.12 -31.02 6.41
N GLN A 200 -7.85 -31.98 5.87
CA GLN A 200 -7.68 -33.40 6.17
C GLN A 200 -7.63 -34.18 4.87
N GLU A 201 -6.51 -34.80 4.64
CA GLU A 201 -6.29 -35.67 3.50
C GLU A 201 -6.78 -37.12 3.76
N PRO A 202 -7.22 -37.85 2.73
CA PRO A 202 -7.36 -37.42 1.33
C PRO A 202 -8.64 -36.59 1.09
N ASN A 203 -8.53 -35.51 0.30
CA ASN A 203 -9.64 -34.62 -0.06
C ASN A 203 -9.67 -34.25 -1.54
N SER A 204 -8.96 -34.99 -2.40
CA SER A 204 -8.70 -34.63 -3.80
C SER A 204 -9.86 -34.97 -4.77
N SER A 205 -11.03 -35.34 -4.27
CA SER A 205 -12.22 -35.63 -5.09
C SER A 205 -13.52 -35.32 -4.37
N VAL A 206 -14.62 -35.20 -5.13
CA VAL A 206 -15.97 -34.95 -4.59
C VAL A 206 -16.37 -35.98 -3.55
N ASP A 207 -16.03 -37.28 -3.77
CA ASP A 207 -16.34 -38.35 -2.83
C ASP A 207 -15.55 -38.26 -1.52
N GLN A 208 -14.38 -37.60 -1.56
CA GLN A 208 -13.49 -37.41 -0.41
C GLN A 208 -13.58 -35.99 0.16
N ALA A 209 -14.48 -35.15 -0.38
CA ALA A 209 -14.59 -33.74 -0.02
C ALA A 209 -14.77 -33.53 1.48
N GLN A 210 -13.87 -32.77 2.09
CA GLN A 210 -13.93 -32.42 3.51
C GLN A 210 -15.16 -31.55 3.80
N PRO A 211 -16.01 -31.89 4.76
CA PRO A 211 -17.18 -31.10 5.12
C PRO A 211 -16.77 -29.82 5.87
N LEU A 212 -17.31 -28.68 5.46
CA LEU A 212 -17.12 -27.38 6.10
C LEU A 212 -18.45 -26.84 6.67
N GLN A 213 -18.32 -26.02 7.69
CA GLN A 213 -19.42 -25.23 8.24
C GLN A 213 -19.22 -23.76 7.89
N SER A 214 -20.26 -23.07 7.46
CA SER A 214 -20.18 -21.62 7.21
C SER A 214 -20.69 -20.85 8.45
N PRO A 215 -19.94 -19.87 9.00
CA PRO A 215 -18.64 -19.37 8.54
C PRO A 215 -17.44 -20.18 9.08
N GLN A 216 -16.43 -20.40 8.28
CA GLN A 216 -15.19 -21.11 8.66
C GLN A 216 -14.00 -20.73 7.80
N ILE A 217 -12.79 -20.87 8.35
CA ILE A 217 -11.53 -20.80 7.63
C ILE A 217 -10.85 -22.16 7.66
N VAL A 218 -10.32 -22.57 6.51
CA VAL A 218 -9.49 -23.78 6.36
C VAL A 218 -8.06 -23.36 6.11
N ASN A 219 -7.12 -23.87 6.89
CA ASN A 219 -5.69 -23.78 6.63
C ASN A 219 -5.22 -25.08 5.97
N GLY A 220 -4.69 -24.99 4.75
CA GLY A 220 -4.30 -26.17 3.98
C GLY A 220 -3.06 -25.93 3.12
N ARG A 221 -2.66 -26.97 2.36
CA ARG A 221 -1.55 -26.97 1.39
C ARG A 221 -1.94 -27.76 0.16
N ILE A 222 -1.60 -27.25 -1.01
CA ILE A 222 -1.56 -28.06 -2.23
C ILE A 222 -0.29 -28.91 -2.15
N GLN A 223 -0.42 -30.16 -1.72
CA GLN A 223 0.70 -30.95 -1.20
C GLN A 223 1.66 -31.42 -2.27
N THR A 224 1.16 -31.73 -3.47
CA THR A 224 1.95 -32.24 -4.60
C THR A 224 1.52 -31.57 -5.91
N SER A 225 2.38 -31.67 -6.92
CA SER A 225 2.04 -31.19 -8.26
C SER A 225 0.80 -31.89 -8.81
N GLY A 226 -0.19 -31.08 -9.24
CA GLY A 226 -1.47 -31.56 -9.76
C GLY A 226 -2.52 -31.88 -8.71
N ASP A 227 -2.24 -31.64 -7.45
CA ASP A 227 -3.18 -31.79 -6.34
C ASP A 227 -4.33 -30.77 -6.42
N GLU A 228 -5.49 -31.19 -5.98
CA GLU A 228 -6.71 -30.37 -5.93
C GLU A 228 -7.49 -30.70 -4.65
N ASP A 229 -7.63 -29.73 -3.78
CA ASP A 229 -8.38 -29.87 -2.53
C ASP A 229 -9.85 -29.60 -2.76
N VAL A 230 -10.70 -30.54 -2.34
CA VAL A 230 -12.15 -30.44 -2.49
C VAL A 230 -12.81 -30.36 -1.11
N PHE A 231 -13.62 -29.32 -0.95
CA PHE A 231 -14.43 -29.12 0.24
C PHE A 231 -15.93 -29.12 -0.12
N ARG A 232 -16.78 -29.44 0.82
CA ARG A 232 -18.23 -29.37 0.66
C ARG A 232 -18.91 -28.65 1.79
N PHE A 233 -19.99 -27.95 1.49
CA PHE A 233 -20.84 -27.29 2.49
C PHE A 233 -22.31 -27.31 2.09
N GLU A 234 -23.19 -27.18 3.08
CA GLU A 234 -24.62 -27.05 2.84
C GLU A 234 -25.02 -25.60 2.67
N GLY A 235 -25.72 -25.27 1.58
CA GLY A 235 -26.19 -23.94 1.27
C GLY A 235 -27.70 -23.87 1.05
N LYS A 236 -28.23 -22.65 1.14
CA LYS A 236 -29.67 -22.36 0.95
C LYS A 236 -29.88 -21.45 -0.25
N ALA A 237 -31.02 -21.60 -0.91
CA ALA A 237 -31.42 -20.70 -2.02
C ALA A 237 -31.42 -19.24 -1.56
N GLY A 238 -30.78 -18.38 -2.37
CA GLY A 238 -30.63 -16.95 -2.07
C GLY A 238 -29.55 -16.62 -1.06
N GLN A 239 -28.88 -17.60 -0.46
CA GLN A 239 -27.74 -17.36 0.44
C GLN A 239 -26.57 -16.78 -0.33
N LYS A 240 -26.03 -15.66 0.15
CA LYS A 240 -24.78 -15.11 -0.36
C LYS A 240 -23.60 -15.75 0.37
N VAL A 241 -22.60 -16.16 -0.41
CA VAL A 241 -21.37 -16.75 0.10
C VAL A 241 -20.17 -16.05 -0.48
N VAL A 242 -19.11 -15.91 0.32
CA VAL A 242 -17.79 -15.43 -0.08
C VAL A 242 -16.81 -16.55 0.18
N LEU A 243 -16.08 -16.92 -0.87
CA LEU A 243 -14.93 -17.81 -0.83
C LEU A 243 -13.71 -16.95 -1.13
N GLU A 244 -12.71 -16.98 -0.29
CA GLU A 244 -11.50 -16.17 -0.48
C GLU A 244 -10.27 -16.94 -0.03
N VAL A 245 -9.28 -17.01 -0.92
CA VAL A 245 -7.96 -17.57 -0.61
C VAL A 245 -7.03 -16.46 -0.19
N ILE A 246 -6.28 -16.69 0.87
CA ILE A 246 -5.11 -15.89 1.28
C ILE A 246 -3.89 -16.81 1.21
N ALA A 247 -3.03 -16.56 0.24
CA ALA A 247 -1.81 -17.31 0.00
C ALA A 247 -0.69 -16.38 -0.45
N ARG A 248 -0.76 -15.84 -1.66
CA ARG A 248 0.23 -14.94 -2.25
C ARG A 248 0.43 -13.67 -1.43
N ARG A 249 -0.65 -13.11 -0.90
CA ARG A 249 -0.62 -11.93 -0.04
C ARG A 249 0.21 -12.10 1.23
N VAL A 250 0.42 -13.32 1.69
CA VAL A 250 1.23 -13.65 2.89
C VAL A 250 2.52 -14.40 2.57
N GLY A 251 2.89 -14.51 1.30
CA GLY A 251 4.19 -15.03 0.88
C GLY A 251 4.20 -16.49 0.40
N SER A 252 3.07 -17.18 0.34
CA SER A 252 2.97 -18.51 -0.28
C SER A 252 3.19 -18.41 -1.80
N PRO A 253 3.89 -19.36 -2.44
CA PRO A 253 4.05 -19.39 -3.89
C PRO A 253 2.79 -19.81 -4.65
N LEU A 254 1.76 -20.25 -3.96
CA LEU A 254 0.50 -20.70 -4.56
C LEU A 254 -0.12 -19.61 -5.43
N ASP A 255 -0.44 -19.96 -6.66
CA ASP A 255 -1.23 -19.21 -7.63
C ASP A 255 -2.61 -19.91 -7.68
N SER A 256 -3.53 -19.43 -6.84
CA SER A 256 -4.74 -20.20 -6.54
C SER A 256 -5.78 -20.12 -7.66
N LEU A 257 -6.37 -21.26 -8.01
CA LEU A 257 -7.57 -21.37 -8.86
C LEU A 257 -8.70 -21.96 -8.03
N LEU A 258 -9.74 -21.16 -7.81
CA LEU A 258 -10.90 -21.50 -7.01
C LEU A 258 -12.12 -21.71 -7.90
N LYS A 259 -12.90 -22.78 -7.65
CA LYS A 259 -14.18 -23.05 -8.32
C LYS A 259 -15.26 -23.39 -7.31
N LEU A 260 -16.48 -22.95 -7.60
CA LEU A 260 -17.69 -23.31 -6.87
C LEU A 260 -18.63 -24.09 -7.80
N SER A 261 -19.06 -25.28 -7.41
CA SER A 261 -20.02 -26.10 -8.16
C SER A 261 -21.16 -26.58 -7.27
N ASP A 262 -22.26 -26.97 -7.91
CA ASP A 262 -23.40 -27.64 -7.27
C ASP A 262 -23.18 -29.16 -7.16
N ALA A 263 -24.14 -29.88 -6.53
CA ALA A 263 -24.10 -31.32 -6.37
C ALA A 263 -24.17 -32.10 -7.70
N GLN A 264 -24.56 -31.48 -8.80
CA GLN A 264 -24.61 -32.07 -10.13
C GLN A 264 -23.30 -31.80 -10.93
N GLY A 265 -22.35 -31.09 -10.33
CA GLY A 265 -21.09 -30.72 -10.97
C GLY A 265 -21.20 -29.51 -11.89
N ASN A 266 -22.32 -28.76 -11.87
CA ASN A 266 -22.43 -27.54 -12.65
C ASN A 266 -21.57 -26.44 -12.01
N LEU A 267 -20.69 -25.83 -12.80
CA LEU A 267 -19.85 -24.71 -12.37
C LEU A 267 -20.72 -23.45 -12.16
N LEU A 268 -20.72 -22.90 -10.96
CA LEU A 268 -21.43 -21.67 -10.61
C LEU A 268 -20.53 -20.44 -10.73
N ALA A 269 -19.27 -20.55 -10.32
CA ALA A 269 -18.30 -19.48 -10.39
C ALA A 269 -16.87 -20.02 -10.35
N SER A 270 -15.92 -19.25 -10.90
CA SER A 270 -14.48 -19.51 -10.79
C SER A 270 -13.70 -18.21 -10.69
N SER A 271 -12.56 -18.24 -10.04
CA SER A 271 -11.63 -17.11 -9.90
C SER A 271 -10.22 -17.65 -9.73
N ASP A 272 -9.25 -16.94 -10.31
CA ASP A 272 -7.82 -17.21 -10.13
C ASP A 272 -7.08 -16.01 -9.50
N ASP A 273 -7.54 -14.78 -9.73
CA ASP A 273 -6.90 -13.56 -9.26
C ASP A 273 -7.90 -12.61 -8.58
N ILE A 274 -7.38 -11.71 -7.74
CA ILE A 274 -8.10 -10.54 -7.22
C ILE A 274 -7.46 -9.28 -7.77
N GLU A 275 -8.25 -8.43 -8.43
CA GLU A 275 -7.88 -7.06 -8.70
C GLU A 275 -8.24 -6.18 -7.49
N ASP A 276 -7.24 -5.58 -6.87
CA ASP A 276 -7.41 -4.75 -5.69
C ASP A 276 -6.42 -3.56 -5.74
N PRO A 277 -6.91 -2.32 -5.72
CA PRO A 277 -6.04 -1.13 -5.70
C PRO A 277 -5.07 -1.09 -4.52
N SER A 278 -5.34 -1.85 -3.46
CA SER A 278 -4.46 -1.94 -2.28
C SER A 278 -3.32 -2.94 -2.45
N CYS A 279 -3.19 -3.62 -3.60
CA CYS A 279 -2.11 -4.56 -3.90
C CYS A 279 -0.69 -3.96 -3.84
N GLY A 280 -0.57 -2.68 -3.59
CA GLY A 280 0.71 -1.99 -3.53
C GLY A 280 1.35 -1.89 -4.90
N TRP A 281 2.49 -2.52 -5.11
CA TRP A 281 3.21 -2.51 -6.40
C TRP A 281 2.78 -3.59 -7.40
N LEU A 282 1.79 -4.39 -7.07
CA LEU A 282 1.19 -5.36 -7.98
C LEU A 282 -0.10 -4.80 -8.58
N THR A 283 -0.50 -5.28 -9.74
CA THR A 283 -1.80 -4.95 -10.35
C THR A 283 -2.92 -5.82 -9.80
N HIS A 284 -2.56 -7.01 -9.31
CA HIS A 284 -3.47 -8.01 -8.75
C HIS A 284 -2.71 -8.91 -7.78
N TYR A 285 -3.42 -9.66 -6.97
CA TYR A 285 -2.88 -10.78 -6.24
C TYR A 285 -3.30 -12.08 -6.91
N ALA A 286 -2.37 -13.04 -7.03
CA ALA A 286 -2.65 -14.40 -7.46
C ALA A 286 -3.35 -15.23 -6.35
N ASP A 287 -4.33 -14.61 -5.70
CA ASP A 287 -5.23 -15.17 -4.70
C ASP A 287 -6.66 -15.12 -5.27
N SER A 288 -7.40 -16.20 -5.17
CA SER A 288 -8.75 -16.29 -5.75
C SER A 288 -9.81 -15.78 -4.79
N ARG A 289 -10.86 -15.13 -5.34
CA ARG A 289 -12.05 -14.73 -4.57
C ARG A 289 -13.33 -14.89 -5.39
N ILE A 290 -14.30 -15.59 -4.83
CA ILE A 290 -15.64 -15.76 -5.39
C ILE A 290 -16.65 -15.13 -4.43
N GLU A 291 -17.57 -14.36 -4.98
CA GLU A 291 -18.79 -13.92 -4.32
C GLU A 291 -19.98 -14.42 -5.14
N ALA A 292 -20.83 -15.25 -4.53
CA ALA A 292 -21.92 -15.90 -5.22
C ALA A 292 -23.22 -15.88 -4.41
N THR A 293 -24.35 -15.89 -5.13
CA THR A 293 -25.67 -16.16 -4.54
C THR A 293 -26.08 -17.56 -4.94
N LEU A 294 -26.33 -18.43 -3.98
CA LEU A 294 -26.65 -19.82 -4.22
C LEU A 294 -28.06 -19.96 -4.84
N PRO A 295 -28.22 -20.74 -5.93
CA PRO A 295 -29.48 -20.83 -6.67
C PRO A 295 -30.54 -21.70 -5.99
N SER A 296 -30.13 -22.69 -5.16
CA SER A 296 -31.04 -23.71 -4.55
C SER A 296 -30.53 -24.13 -3.18
N ASP A 297 -31.38 -24.84 -2.43
CA ASP A 297 -30.95 -25.58 -1.25
C ASP A 297 -30.18 -26.84 -1.70
N GLY A 298 -29.06 -27.15 -1.02
CA GLY A 298 -28.29 -28.36 -1.32
C GLY A 298 -26.83 -28.28 -0.95
N THR A 299 -26.11 -29.32 -1.33
CA THR A 299 -24.66 -29.44 -1.14
C THR A 299 -23.91 -28.74 -2.28
N TYR A 300 -22.90 -27.98 -1.91
CA TYR A 300 -21.99 -27.27 -2.82
C TYR A 300 -20.56 -27.72 -2.61
N TYR A 301 -19.77 -27.68 -3.67
CA TYR A 301 -18.37 -28.09 -3.66
C TYR A 301 -17.47 -26.92 -4.01
N ILE A 302 -16.38 -26.80 -3.25
CA ILE A 302 -15.30 -25.85 -3.45
C ILE A 302 -14.09 -26.65 -3.92
N HIS A 303 -13.54 -26.28 -5.06
CA HIS A 303 -12.32 -26.86 -5.62
C HIS A 303 -11.21 -25.83 -5.58
N LEU A 304 -10.09 -26.17 -4.97
CA LEU A 304 -8.93 -25.31 -4.85
C LEU A 304 -7.68 -26.04 -5.35
N ARG A 305 -6.94 -25.41 -6.26
CA ARG A 305 -5.67 -25.93 -6.77
C ARG A 305 -4.73 -24.80 -7.17
N ASP A 306 -3.49 -25.13 -7.48
CA ASP A 306 -2.57 -24.20 -8.14
C ASP A 306 -2.93 -24.06 -9.62
N ALA A 307 -3.00 -22.82 -10.15
CA ALA A 307 -3.35 -22.53 -11.54
C ALA A 307 -2.34 -23.12 -12.54
N GLN A 308 -1.08 -23.27 -12.12
CA GLN A 308 0.03 -23.84 -12.91
C GLN A 308 0.26 -25.34 -12.61
N HIS A 309 -0.62 -25.97 -11.83
CA HIS A 309 -0.51 -27.37 -11.38
C HIS A 309 0.78 -27.68 -10.61
N ARG A 310 1.32 -26.71 -9.88
CA ARG A 310 2.42 -26.90 -8.95
C ARG A 310 1.88 -27.30 -7.57
N GLY A 311 2.77 -27.73 -6.68
CA GLY A 311 2.45 -28.08 -5.31
C GLY A 311 3.71 -28.43 -4.55
N GLY A 312 3.61 -28.43 -3.24
CA GLY A 312 4.72 -28.68 -2.32
C GLY A 312 4.39 -28.19 -0.91
N PRO A 313 5.23 -28.47 0.07
CA PRO A 313 5.01 -28.04 1.45
C PRO A 313 4.92 -26.52 1.62
N GLU A 314 5.46 -25.76 0.67
CA GLU A 314 5.42 -24.29 0.63
C GLU A 314 4.13 -23.72 0.02
N TYR A 315 3.32 -24.54 -0.68
CA TYR A 315 2.07 -24.12 -1.34
C TYR A 315 0.90 -24.08 -0.34
N ALA A 316 1.11 -23.40 0.77
CA ALA A 316 0.09 -23.25 1.80
C ALA A 316 -0.97 -22.21 1.41
N TYR A 317 -2.17 -22.39 1.93
CA TYR A 317 -3.28 -21.46 1.75
C TYR A 317 -4.14 -21.33 3.01
N ARG A 318 -4.97 -20.31 2.97
CA ARG A 318 -6.02 -20.04 3.97
C ARG A 318 -7.31 -19.72 3.21
N LEU A 319 -8.26 -20.65 3.21
CA LEU A 319 -9.53 -20.54 2.51
C LEU A 319 -10.62 -20.10 3.49
N ARG A 320 -11.23 -18.96 3.25
CA ARG A 320 -12.41 -18.46 3.93
C ARG A 320 -13.68 -18.92 3.21
N LEU A 321 -14.63 -19.50 3.94
CA LEU A 321 -16.03 -19.70 3.55
C LEU A 321 -16.90 -18.93 4.54
N SER A 322 -17.61 -17.89 4.11
CA SER A 322 -18.47 -17.12 5.02
C SER A 322 -19.58 -16.38 4.24
N PRO A 323 -20.64 -15.91 4.92
CA PRO A 323 -21.44 -14.80 4.40
C PRO A 323 -20.55 -13.59 4.12
N PRO A 324 -20.97 -12.62 3.26
CA PRO A 324 -20.30 -11.33 3.15
C PRO A 324 -20.12 -10.67 4.53
N ARG A 325 -18.96 -10.08 4.74
CA ARG A 325 -18.58 -9.35 5.97
C ARG A 325 -18.21 -7.93 5.57
N PRO A 326 -19.19 -7.03 5.43
CA PRO A 326 -18.94 -5.68 4.97
C PRO A 326 -17.89 -4.97 5.82
N ASP A 327 -16.85 -4.46 5.17
CA ASP A 327 -15.71 -3.81 5.82
C ASP A 327 -15.03 -2.82 4.85
N PHE A 328 -13.99 -2.14 5.29
CA PHE A 328 -13.20 -1.24 4.46
C PHE A 328 -11.75 -1.16 4.93
N GLU A 329 -10.84 -0.87 4.00
CA GLU A 329 -9.48 -0.42 4.28
C GLU A 329 -9.28 0.99 3.75
N LEU A 330 -8.29 1.70 4.30
CA LEU A 330 -8.01 3.08 3.93
C LEU A 330 -6.55 3.27 3.57
N ARG A 331 -6.31 4.01 2.49
CA ARG A 331 -4.98 4.46 2.06
C ARG A 331 -4.97 5.97 1.95
N LEU A 332 -3.89 6.62 2.37
CA LEU A 332 -3.72 8.08 2.26
C LEU A 332 -2.48 8.38 1.44
N ALA A 333 -2.62 9.13 0.36
CA ALA A 333 -1.50 9.60 -0.45
C ALA A 333 -1.49 11.14 -0.56
N PRO A 334 -0.28 11.74 -0.57
CA PRO A 334 1.03 11.13 -0.37
C PRO A 334 1.34 10.84 1.11
N SER A 335 2.32 9.98 1.37
CA SER A 335 2.78 9.62 2.72
C SER A 335 3.65 10.69 3.37
N ALA A 336 4.13 11.67 2.61
CA ALA A 336 4.99 12.75 3.10
C ALA A 336 4.47 14.11 2.67
N LEU A 337 4.40 15.06 3.60
CA LEU A 337 3.91 16.40 3.38
C LEU A 337 4.89 17.46 3.89
N ASN A 338 5.13 18.48 3.06
CA ASN A 338 5.79 19.70 3.49
C ASN A 338 4.76 20.82 3.60
N ILE A 339 4.45 21.25 4.81
CA ILE A 339 3.42 22.24 5.08
C ILE A 339 4.08 23.47 5.72
N ARG A 340 3.71 24.66 5.30
CA ARG A 340 4.17 25.87 5.99
C ARG A 340 3.40 26.05 7.30
N PRO A 341 3.99 26.70 8.32
CA PRO A 341 3.27 27.03 9.55
C PRO A 341 1.90 27.65 9.27
N ALA A 342 0.88 27.24 10.01
CA ALA A 342 -0.53 27.67 9.88
C ALA A 342 -1.17 27.47 8.49
N SER A 343 -0.56 26.70 7.64
CA SER A 343 -0.99 26.42 6.27
C SER A 343 -1.62 25.06 6.14
N THR A 344 -2.19 24.78 4.96
CA THR A 344 -2.82 23.49 4.64
C THR A 344 -2.14 22.79 3.49
N ALA A 345 -2.10 21.46 3.55
CA ALA A 345 -1.80 20.61 2.43
C ALA A 345 -2.97 19.68 2.14
N THR A 346 -3.15 19.33 0.87
CA THR A 346 -4.17 18.41 0.40
C THR A 346 -3.62 17.00 0.34
N CYS A 347 -4.42 16.04 0.80
CA CYS A 347 -4.17 14.61 0.66
C CYS A 347 -5.40 13.94 0.06
N THR A 348 -5.23 12.79 -0.57
CA THR A 348 -6.34 11.94 -1.01
C THR A 348 -6.40 10.71 -0.11
N VAL A 349 -7.59 10.40 0.42
CA VAL A 349 -7.84 9.11 1.08
C VAL A 349 -8.65 8.25 0.15
N TYR A 350 -8.21 7.02 -0.03
CA TYR A 350 -8.85 5.98 -0.82
C TYR A 350 -9.47 4.95 0.11
N ALA A 351 -10.69 4.54 -0.18
CA ALA A 351 -11.40 3.48 0.51
C ALA A 351 -11.45 2.22 -0.35
N VAL A 352 -10.83 1.15 0.12
CA VAL A 352 -10.98 -0.19 -0.44
C VAL A 352 -12.15 -0.83 0.28
N ARG A 353 -13.31 -0.85 -0.37
CA ARG A 353 -14.55 -1.39 0.19
C ARG A 353 -14.57 -2.89 0.03
N LYS A 354 -14.95 -3.62 1.08
CA LYS A 354 -14.95 -5.09 1.11
C LYS A 354 -16.35 -5.62 1.32
N ASP A 355 -16.61 -6.79 0.74
CA ASP A 355 -17.83 -7.59 0.94
C ASP A 355 -19.13 -6.76 0.83
N GLY A 356 -19.17 -5.83 -0.16
CA GLY A 356 -20.36 -5.03 -0.44
C GLY A 356 -20.59 -3.82 0.47
N PHE A 357 -19.63 -3.41 1.30
CA PHE A 357 -19.76 -2.19 2.08
C PHE A 357 -19.87 -0.95 1.18
N THR A 358 -20.96 -0.17 1.33
CA THR A 358 -21.20 1.05 0.55
C THR A 358 -21.41 2.29 1.42
N GLY A 359 -21.39 2.15 2.74
CA GLY A 359 -21.68 3.24 3.68
C GLY A 359 -20.67 4.40 3.63
N PRO A 360 -21.01 5.56 4.22
CA PRO A 360 -20.07 6.66 4.37
C PRO A 360 -18.99 6.32 5.41
N ILE A 361 -17.78 6.85 5.22
CA ILE A 361 -16.66 6.68 6.15
C ILE A 361 -16.24 8.07 6.64
N GLN A 362 -16.22 8.27 7.95
CA GLN A 362 -15.70 9.48 8.55
C GLN A 362 -14.23 9.29 8.94
N LEU A 363 -13.43 10.36 8.85
CA LEU A 363 -11.99 10.34 9.10
C LEU A 363 -11.66 11.33 10.22
N ARG A 364 -10.70 10.96 11.07
CA ARG A 364 -10.17 11.85 12.11
C ARG A 364 -8.67 11.65 12.29
N LEU A 365 -8.01 12.68 12.80
CA LEU A 365 -6.65 12.56 13.32
C LEU A 365 -6.68 11.79 14.64
N LYS A 366 -5.78 10.85 14.81
CA LYS A 366 -5.58 10.11 16.05
C LYS A 366 -4.36 10.67 16.77
N ASP A 367 -4.54 11.03 18.05
CA ASP A 367 -3.47 11.49 18.96
C ASP A 367 -2.53 12.55 18.34
N ALA A 368 -3.09 13.43 17.49
CA ALA A 368 -2.29 14.41 16.78
C ALA A 368 -1.70 15.47 17.71
N PRO A 369 -0.46 15.90 17.47
CA PRO A 369 0.13 17.02 18.18
C PRO A 369 -0.75 18.29 18.09
N SER A 370 -0.72 19.11 19.13
CA SER A 370 -1.52 20.34 19.20
C SER A 370 -1.28 21.24 17.98
N GLY A 371 -2.36 21.78 17.43
CA GLY A 371 -2.35 22.72 16.31
C GLY A 371 -2.57 22.06 14.94
N PHE A 372 -2.45 20.74 14.80
CA PHE A 372 -2.89 20.05 13.60
C PHE A 372 -4.41 19.96 13.53
N ARG A 373 -4.96 20.17 12.34
CA ARG A 373 -6.41 20.07 12.09
C ARG A 373 -6.65 19.33 10.79
N LEU A 374 -7.64 18.45 10.78
CA LEU A 374 -8.16 17.78 9.60
C LEU A 374 -9.44 18.51 9.14
N SER A 375 -9.56 18.78 7.86
CA SER A 375 -10.80 19.25 7.24
C SER A 375 -11.12 18.38 6.03
N GLY A 376 -12.40 18.16 5.76
CA GLY A 376 -12.81 17.29 4.67
C GLY A 376 -12.87 15.80 5.02
N GLY A 377 -12.96 15.47 6.31
CA GLY A 377 -12.87 14.09 6.79
C GLY A 377 -14.12 13.23 6.55
N LEU A 378 -14.68 13.20 5.32
CA LEU A 378 -15.81 12.34 4.96
C LEU A 378 -15.60 11.74 3.56
N ILE A 379 -15.62 10.42 3.45
CA ILE A 379 -15.80 9.70 2.20
C ILE A 379 -17.29 9.38 2.07
N PRO A 380 -18.01 9.96 1.12
CA PRO A 380 -19.45 9.73 0.96
C PRO A 380 -19.77 8.26 0.62
N ALA A 381 -21.02 7.87 0.89
CA ALA A 381 -21.50 6.54 0.50
C ALA A 381 -21.31 6.30 -1.00
N GLY A 382 -20.82 5.11 -1.36
CA GLY A 382 -20.58 4.70 -2.75
C GLY A 382 -19.41 5.40 -3.46
N GLN A 383 -18.64 6.23 -2.76
CA GLN A 383 -17.40 6.80 -3.28
C GLN A 383 -16.19 6.07 -2.70
N ASP A 384 -15.17 5.88 -3.53
CA ASP A 384 -13.95 5.14 -3.15
C ASP A 384 -12.78 6.06 -2.81
N GLN A 385 -12.98 7.38 -2.87
CA GLN A 385 -11.96 8.35 -2.47
C GLN A 385 -12.57 9.68 -2.03
N ALA A 386 -11.82 10.42 -1.22
CA ALA A 386 -12.10 11.81 -0.89
C ALA A 386 -10.79 12.59 -0.69
N LYS A 387 -10.82 13.86 -1.06
CA LYS A 387 -9.74 14.78 -0.73
C LYS A 387 -10.00 15.42 0.62
N LEU A 388 -8.96 15.51 1.40
CA LEU A 388 -8.95 16.17 2.70
C LEU A 388 -7.76 17.13 2.78
N THR A 389 -7.82 18.02 3.74
CA THR A 389 -6.71 18.93 4.02
C THR A 389 -6.23 18.79 5.46
N ILE A 390 -4.91 18.80 5.62
CA ILE A 390 -4.25 18.86 6.92
C ILE A 390 -3.67 20.25 7.09
N THR A 391 -4.12 20.95 8.14
CA THR A 391 -3.60 22.24 8.54
C THR A 391 -2.51 22.05 9.58
N ALA A 392 -1.34 22.68 9.37
CA ALA A 392 -0.20 22.61 10.29
C ALA A 392 -0.34 23.64 11.43
N PRO A 393 0.35 23.40 12.59
CA PRO A 393 0.43 24.36 13.68
C PRO A 393 1.18 25.65 13.25
N LEU A 394 1.06 26.69 14.08
CA LEU A 394 1.75 27.97 13.88
C LEU A 394 3.28 27.85 13.93
N PHE A 395 3.79 26.91 14.72
CA PHE A 395 5.23 26.67 14.91
C PHE A 395 5.56 25.26 14.50
N GLY A 396 6.63 25.11 13.73
CA GLY A 396 7.19 23.84 13.35
C GLY A 396 8.12 23.27 14.43
N ALA A 397 8.48 22.02 14.29
CA ALA A 397 9.58 21.38 15.03
C ALA A 397 10.76 21.14 14.09
N ASP A 398 11.94 20.93 14.66
CA ASP A 398 13.17 20.63 13.90
C ASP A 398 13.11 19.27 13.17
N LYS A 399 12.18 18.41 13.60
CA LYS A 399 11.94 17.08 13.00
C LYS A 399 10.53 17.00 12.43
N PRO A 400 10.31 16.21 11.36
CA PRO A 400 8.98 15.92 10.89
C PRO A 400 8.10 15.31 11.97
N TYR A 401 6.83 15.67 11.95
CA TYR A 401 5.80 15.04 12.78
C TYR A 401 5.32 13.74 12.13
N ARG A 402 5.02 12.74 12.95
CA ARG A 402 4.32 11.53 12.53
C ARG A 402 2.85 11.70 12.87
N LEU A 403 2.00 11.70 11.86
CA LEU A 403 0.55 11.79 12.05
C LEU A 403 -0.10 10.44 11.83
N GLN A 404 -1.14 10.16 12.61
CA GLN A 404 -2.00 8.99 12.43
C GLN A 404 -3.42 9.46 12.17
N LEU A 405 -4.06 8.79 11.23
CA LEU A 405 -5.47 8.96 10.93
C LEU A 405 -6.19 7.63 11.12
N GLU A 406 -7.46 7.73 11.47
CA GLU A 406 -8.37 6.59 11.47
C GLU A 406 -9.69 6.98 10.82
N GLY A 407 -10.31 5.99 10.18
CA GLY A 407 -11.65 6.12 9.63
C GLY A 407 -12.62 5.25 10.40
N TYR A 408 -13.85 5.72 10.53
CA TYR A 408 -14.92 5.01 11.21
C TYR A 408 -16.22 5.07 10.42
N ALA A 409 -16.95 3.97 10.45
CA ALA A 409 -18.24 3.83 9.78
C ALA A 409 -19.14 2.89 10.57
N THR A 410 -20.44 3.05 10.38
CA THR A 410 -21.43 2.11 10.92
C THR A 410 -21.66 0.98 9.93
N VAL A 411 -21.37 -0.24 10.34
CA VAL A 411 -21.59 -1.47 9.58
C VAL A 411 -22.50 -2.35 10.41
N GLU A 412 -23.66 -2.73 9.86
CA GLU A 412 -24.66 -3.57 10.54
C GLU A 412 -25.02 -3.09 11.96
N GLY A 413 -25.05 -1.76 12.16
CA GLY A 413 -25.38 -1.13 13.45
C GLY A 413 -24.21 -1.03 14.43
N GLN A 414 -23.02 -1.49 14.09
CA GLN A 414 -21.81 -1.38 14.89
C GLN A 414 -20.85 -0.37 14.30
N GLU A 415 -20.19 0.41 15.15
CA GLU A 415 -19.10 1.28 14.70
C GLU A 415 -17.83 0.45 14.48
N ILE A 416 -17.33 0.49 13.24
CA ILE A 416 -16.05 -0.10 12.87
C ILE A 416 -15.04 1.01 12.69
N VAL A 417 -13.87 0.85 13.31
CA VAL A 417 -12.73 1.77 13.18
C VAL A 417 -11.59 1.06 12.44
N ARG A 418 -11.02 1.74 11.43
CA ARG A 418 -9.88 1.24 10.66
C ARG A 418 -8.78 2.29 10.59
N PRO A 419 -7.51 1.89 10.73
CA PRO A 419 -6.39 2.80 10.54
C PRO A 419 -6.33 3.25 9.07
N VAL A 420 -5.91 4.49 8.86
CA VAL A 420 -5.56 4.98 7.53
C VAL A 420 -4.09 4.69 7.29
N VAL A 421 -3.77 3.79 6.36
CA VAL A 421 -2.40 3.43 6.02
C VAL A 421 -1.84 4.48 5.04
N PRO A 422 -0.75 5.18 5.39
CA PRO A 422 -0.08 6.06 4.46
C PRO A 422 0.38 5.29 3.22
N ALA A 423 0.34 5.92 2.06
CA ALA A 423 0.74 5.30 0.80
C ALA A 423 1.36 6.33 -0.15
N GLU A 424 2.13 5.83 -1.09
CA GLU A 424 2.59 6.57 -2.26
C GLU A 424 1.74 6.17 -3.46
N ASP A 425 1.18 7.15 -4.15
CA ASP A 425 0.52 6.93 -5.44
C ASP A 425 1.59 6.84 -6.52
N ARG A 426 1.88 5.63 -6.98
CA ARG A 426 2.88 5.32 -8.00
C ARG A 426 2.19 4.97 -9.31
N MET A 427 2.54 5.68 -10.37
CA MET A 427 1.99 5.44 -11.70
C MET A 427 2.87 4.44 -12.46
N GLN A 428 2.30 3.33 -12.86
CA GLN A 428 2.87 2.41 -13.84
C GLN A 428 2.67 2.97 -15.25
N ALA A 429 3.54 2.60 -16.18
CA ALA A 429 3.43 3.02 -17.57
C ALA A 429 1.97 3.00 -18.06
N PHE A 430 1.49 4.15 -18.56
CA PHE A 430 0.19 4.31 -19.24
C PHE A 430 -1.10 4.31 -18.39
N ALA A 431 -1.07 4.59 -17.10
CA ALA A 431 -2.25 4.94 -16.31
C ALA A 431 -2.67 3.99 -15.16
N TYR A 432 -1.95 2.93 -14.89
CA TYR A 432 -2.19 2.19 -13.66
C TYR A 432 -1.60 2.94 -12.46
N HIS A 433 -2.45 3.22 -11.47
CA HIS A 433 -2.06 3.83 -10.22
C HIS A 433 -1.99 2.77 -9.12
N HIS A 434 -0.87 2.74 -8.40
CA HIS A 434 -0.63 1.81 -7.31
C HIS A 434 -0.49 2.58 -6.01
N LEU A 435 -1.28 2.20 -5.00
CA LEU A 435 -1.20 2.75 -3.66
C LEU A 435 -0.22 1.93 -2.82
N VAL A 436 1.07 2.22 -2.98
CA VAL A 436 2.14 1.49 -2.28
C VAL A 436 2.18 1.92 -0.82
N PRO A 437 1.94 1.02 0.14
CA PRO A 437 1.95 1.34 1.56
C PRO A 437 3.30 1.91 2.02
N ALA A 438 3.24 2.91 2.90
CA ALA A 438 4.38 3.46 3.60
C ALA A 438 4.18 3.27 5.12
N GLU A 439 5.26 3.23 5.88
CA GLU A 439 5.18 2.98 7.32
C GLU A 439 4.53 4.13 8.09
N GLU A 440 4.75 5.37 7.64
CA GLU A 440 4.38 6.56 8.39
C GLU A 440 3.87 7.68 7.49
N LEU A 441 2.92 8.48 8.00
CA LEU A 441 2.59 9.78 7.46
C LEU A 441 3.52 10.82 8.08
N GLN A 442 4.50 11.27 7.31
CA GLN A 442 5.46 12.26 7.75
C GLN A 442 5.02 13.67 7.34
N VAL A 443 4.99 14.60 8.29
CA VAL A 443 4.63 15.99 8.02
C VAL A 443 5.74 16.91 8.54
N ALA A 444 6.48 17.52 7.61
CA ALA A 444 7.44 18.55 7.92
C ALA A 444 6.76 19.93 7.87
N VAL A 445 6.83 20.65 8.99
CA VAL A 445 6.34 22.04 9.04
C VAL A 445 7.52 22.97 8.78
N VAL A 446 7.64 23.44 7.53
CA VAL A 446 8.84 24.13 7.04
C VAL A 446 8.52 25.48 6.39
N GLY A 447 9.46 26.41 6.48
CA GLY A 447 9.35 27.74 5.84
C GLY A 447 9.01 28.87 6.81
N ARG A 448 8.98 30.08 6.27
CA ARG A 448 8.67 31.30 7.04
C ARG A 448 7.20 31.66 6.89
N GLU A 449 6.59 32.02 8.01
CA GLU A 449 5.24 32.58 8.06
C GLU A 449 5.21 33.93 7.36
N TRP A 450 4.19 34.21 6.55
CA TRP A 450 3.96 35.59 6.13
C TRP A 450 2.50 35.93 5.76
N LEU A 451 1.89 35.23 4.85
CA LEU A 451 0.54 35.59 4.35
C LEU A 451 -0.58 34.70 4.90
N GLN A 452 -0.26 33.49 5.29
CA GLN A 452 -1.26 32.46 5.56
C GLN A 452 -1.99 32.65 6.89
N ASN A 453 -1.33 33.28 7.88
CA ASN A 453 -1.98 33.66 9.14
C ASN A 453 -3.05 34.74 8.99
N MET A 454 -3.04 35.43 7.84
CA MET A 454 -3.98 36.52 7.56
C MET A 454 -5.19 36.07 6.75
N VAL A 455 -5.21 34.84 6.23
CA VAL A 455 -6.31 34.31 5.43
C VAL A 455 -7.02 33.21 6.18
N LYS A 456 -8.30 33.44 6.51
CA LYS A 456 -9.14 32.51 7.29
C LYS A 456 -10.48 32.32 6.60
N LEU A 457 -10.94 31.08 6.52
CA LEU A 457 -12.31 30.78 6.14
C LEU A 457 -13.25 31.23 7.26
N LEU A 458 -14.21 32.09 6.93
CA LEU A 458 -15.22 32.57 7.86
C LEU A 458 -16.53 31.80 7.75
N THR A 459 -16.85 31.28 6.57
CA THR A 459 -18.07 30.48 6.36
C THR A 459 -17.95 29.13 7.06
N PRO A 460 -18.83 28.81 8.01
CA PRO A 460 -18.86 27.49 8.64
C PRO A 460 -19.35 26.44 7.63
N GLY A 461 -18.83 25.24 7.70
CA GLY A 461 -19.32 24.10 6.91
C GLY A 461 -20.37 23.27 7.67
N PRO A 462 -21.15 22.43 6.95
CA PRO A 462 -21.24 22.33 5.49
C PRO A 462 -22.01 23.50 4.86
N ILE A 463 -21.51 24.00 3.72
CA ILE A 463 -22.20 25.02 2.96
C ILE A 463 -23.35 24.40 2.16
N GLN A 464 -24.52 25.10 2.21
CA GLN A 464 -25.67 24.70 1.41
C GLN A 464 -25.54 25.32 0.02
N ILE A 465 -25.53 24.51 -1.02
CA ILE A 465 -25.37 24.92 -2.42
C ILE A 465 -26.66 24.65 -3.18
N PRO A 466 -27.43 25.68 -3.56
CA PRO A 466 -28.66 25.48 -4.34
C PRO A 466 -28.33 24.90 -5.73
N ALA A 467 -29.06 23.88 -6.18
CA ALA A 467 -28.93 23.37 -7.55
C ALA A 467 -29.42 24.42 -8.56
N GLY A 468 -28.52 24.92 -9.40
CA GLY A 468 -28.81 26.04 -10.32
C GLY A 468 -28.80 27.41 -9.71
N GLY A 469 -28.24 27.56 -8.51
CA GLY A 469 -28.19 28.83 -7.77
C GLY A 469 -26.77 29.36 -7.53
N LEU A 470 -26.66 30.22 -6.54
CA LEU A 470 -25.41 30.81 -6.09
C LEU A 470 -25.17 30.47 -4.62
N ALA A 471 -23.95 30.10 -4.28
CA ALA A 471 -23.51 29.96 -2.91
C ALA A 471 -22.36 30.94 -2.61
N LYS A 472 -22.26 31.42 -1.38
CA LYS A 472 -21.28 32.43 -0.97
C LYS A 472 -20.33 31.84 0.06
N VAL A 473 -19.03 32.03 -0.16
CA VAL A 473 -17.98 31.68 0.77
C VAL A 473 -17.27 32.95 1.23
N GLN A 474 -17.30 33.20 2.53
CA GLN A 474 -16.63 34.35 3.12
C GLN A 474 -15.27 33.99 3.69
N ILE A 475 -14.27 34.79 3.34
CA ILE A 475 -12.88 34.57 3.68
C ILE A 475 -12.32 35.87 4.26
N GLN A 476 -11.74 35.78 5.44
CA GLN A 476 -10.96 36.88 5.99
C GLN A 476 -9.60 36.92 5.34
N MET A 477 -9.20 38.04 4.75
CA MET A 477 -7.88 38.28 4.23
C MET A 477 -7.58 39.78 4.21
N PRO A 478 -6.28 40.20 4.36
CA PRO A 478 -5.94 41.60 4.32
C PRO A 478 -6.23 42.21 2.93
N PRO A 479 -6.54 43.52 2.86
CA PRO A 479 -6.64 44.22 1.59
C PRO A 479 -5.33 44.08 0.83
N MET A 480 -5.39 43.52 -0.38
CA MET A 480 -4.20 43.32 -1.22
C MET A 480 -4.22 44.31 -2.39
N ALA A 481 -3.21 45.17 -2.48
CA ALA A 481 -3.00 46.07 -3.62
C ALA A 481 -2.88 45.36 -4.98
N LEU A 482 -2.80 44.03 -4.98
CA LEU A 482 -2.63 43.17 -6.14
C LEU A 482 -3.82 42.21 -6.31
N PHE A 483 -4.97 42.51 -5.71
CA PHE A 483 -6.15 41.63 -5.78
C PHE A 483 -6.54 41.33 -7.23
N ASP A 484 -6.42 42.27 -8.15
CA ASP A 484 -6.69 42.09 -9.57
C ASP A 484 -5.73 41.13 -10.29
N ARG A 485 -4.60 40.80 -9.64
CA ARG A 485 -3.56 39.90 -10.19
C ARG A 485 -3.63 38.47 -9.61
N ILE A 486 -4.63 38.22 -8.79
CA ILE A 486 -4.88 36.88 -8.23
C ILE A 486 -6.18 36.32 -8.79
N GLU A 487 -6.27 35.01 -8.78
CA GLU A 487 -7.45 34.25 -9.24
C GLU A 487 -7.84 33.23 -8.17
N TRP A 488 -9.14 33.12 -7.93
CA TRP A 488 -9.71 32.10 -7.09
C TRP A 488 -10.07 30.89 -7.94
N LEU A 489 -9.53 29.73 -7.60
CA LEU A 489 -9.79 28.48 -8.29
C LEU A 489 -10.47 27.51 -7.31
N LEU A 490 -11.35 26.69 -7.85
CA LEU A 490 -11.82 25.48 -7.19
C LEU A 490 -10.93 24.32 -7.66
N GLU A 491 -10.23 23.70 -6.72
CA GLU A 491 -9.53 22.45 -6.97
C GLU A 491 -10.48 21.31 -6.66
N ASP A 492 -10.59 20.36 -7.61
CA ASP A 492 -11.32 19.11 -7.44
C ASP A 492 -12.82 19.24 -7.09
N ALA A 493 -13.44 20.32 -7.48
CA ALA A 493 -14.87 20.47 -7.35
C ALA A 493 -15.60 19.50 -8.30
N PRO A 494 -16.76 18.95 -7.89
CA PRO A 494 -17.60 18.19 -8.81
C PRO A 494 -17.95 19.01 -10.06
N GLU A 495 -18.09 18.33 -11.19
CA GLU A 495 -18.62 18.98 -12.38
C GLU A 495 -19.93 19.72 -12.06
N GLY A 496 -20.02 20.97 -12.49
CA GLY A 496 -21.19 21.80 -12.24
C GLY A 496 -21.03 22.80 -11.11
N ILE A 497 -19.91 22.85 -10.40
CA ILE A 497 -19.59 23.95 -9.45
C ILE A 497 -18.39 24.74 -9.98
N SER A 498 -18.51 26.06 -10.04
CA SER A 498 -17.45 26.96 -10.51
C SER A 498 -17.43 28.26 -9.71
N VAL A 499 -16.26 28.91 -9.66
CA VAL A 499 -16.16 30.27 -9.13
C VAL A 499 -16.74 31.24 -10.16
N LYS A 500 -17.76 31.98 -9.80
CA LYS A 500 -18.36 33.01 -10.64
C LYS A 500 -17.63 34.35 -10.52
N GLU A 501 -17.43 34.79 -9.27
CA GLU A 501 -16.77 36.06 -8.96
C GLU A 501 -16.21 36.04 -7.54
N ALA A 502 -15.29 36.95 -7.26
CA ALA A 502 -14.78 37.17 -5.92
C ALA A 502 -14.66 38.68 -5.69
N ASN A 503 -15.27 39.17 -4.61
CA ASN A 503 -15.34 40.58 -4.25
C ASN A 503 -14.69 40.80 -2.89
N GLN A 504 -13.73 41.74 -2.80
CA GLN A 504 -13.09 42.10 -1.54
C GLN A 504 -13.66 43.42 -0.99
N THR A 505 -14.09 43.40 0.25
CA THR A 505 -14.52 44.58 0.99
C THR A 505 -13.78 44.64 2.33
N GLY A 506 -12.81 45.54 2.42
CA GLY A 506 -11.92 45.64 3.58
C GLY A 506 -11.15 44.34 3.81
N TYR A 507 -11.30 43.70 4.96
CA TYR A 507 -10.65 42.45 5.34
C TYR A 507 -11.46 41.20 4.99
N THR A 508 -12.58 41.32 4.28
CA THR A 508 -13.42 40.16 3.90
C THR A 508 -13.48 40.04 2.38
N THR A 509 -13.24 38.86 1.89
CA THR A 509 -13.47 38.47 0.50
C THR A 509 -14.67 37.53 0.44
N GLU A 510 -15.66 37.87 -0.37
CA GLU A 510 -16.78 37.02 -0.70
C GLU A 510 -16.50 36.35 -2.05
N VAL A 511 -16.39 35.01 -2.05
CA VAL A 511 -16.27 34.19 -3.26
C VAL A 511 -17.64 33.61 -3.57
N VAL A 512 -18.17 33.92 -4.74
CA VAL A 512 -19.48 33.47 -5.20
C VAL A 512 -19.29 32.24 -6.09
N LEU A 513 -19.89 31.14 -5.71
CA LEU A 513 -19.91 29.88 -6.45
C LEU A 513 -21.20 29.83 -7.27
N ALA A 514 -21.08 29.46 -8.55
CA ALA A 514 -22.20 29.19 -9.43
C ALA A 514 -22.36 27.69 -9.66
N THR A 515 -23.60 27.24 -9.77
CA THR A 515 -23.93 25.82 -9.94
C THR A 515 -24.76 25.56 -11.19
N ASP A 516 -24.47 24.44 -11.85
CA ASP A 516 -25.20 23.94 -13.01
C ASP A 516 -26.21 22.87 -12.56
N PRO A 517 -27.51 23.12 -12.66
CA PRO A 517 -28.54 22.17 -12.22
C PRO A 517 -28.58 20.89 -13.04
N ALA A 518 -28.01 20.87 -14.26
CA ALA A 518 -27.97 19.69 -15.10
C ALA A 518 -26.93 18.66 -14.60
N LYS A 519 -25.95 19.12 -13.81
CA LYS A 519 -24.82 18.30 -13.35
C LYS A 519 -24.86 17.96 -11.87
N LEU A 520 -25.66 18.66 -11.08
CA LEU A 520 -25.74 18.50 -9.63
C LEU A 520 -27.10 17.98 -9.19
N LYS A 521 -27.10 17.03 -8.27
CA LYS A 521 -28.33 16.44 -7.72
C LYS A 521 -28.55 16.93 -6.27
N PRO A 522 -29.77 17.34 -5.90
CA PRO A 522 -30.10 17.60 -4.50
C PRO A 522 -29.75 16.43 -3.60
N GLY A 523 -29.15 16.70 -2.44
CA GLY A 523 -28.64 15.70 -1.51
C GLY A 523 -27.19 15.25 -1.79
N GLN A 524 -26.58 15.67 -2.89
CA GLN A 524 -25.17 15.39 -3.17
C GLN A 524 -24.27 16.11 -2.15
N LYS A 525 -23.35 15.38 -1.56
CA LYS A 525 -22.38 15.87 -0.58
C LYS A 525 -20.97 15.72 -1.11
N GLY A 526 -20.07 16.60 -0.67
CA GLY A 526 -18.67 16.55 -1.07
C GLY A 526 -17.84 17.62 -0.36
N GLN A 527 -16.68 17.87 -0.92
CA GLN A 527 -15.69 18.83 -0.41
C GLN A 527 -15.29 19.80 -1.53
N LEU A 528 -15.06 21.05 -1.17
CA LEU A 528 -14.53 22.09 -2.06
C LEU A 528 -13.21 22.60 -1.49
N THR A 529 -12.17 22.68 -2.30
CA THR A 529 -10.92 23.34 -1.94
C THR A 529 -10.76 24.62 -2.78
N LEU A 530 -10.77 25.77 -2.10
CA LEU A 530 -10.49 27.05 -2.74
C LEU A 530 -8.99 27.31 -2.71
N ALA A 531 -8.43 27.61 -3.88
CA ALA A 531 -7.03 27.99 -4.06
C ALA A 531 -6.95 29.42 -4.58
N LEU A 532 -6.02 30.20 -4.01
CA LEU A 532 -5.67 31.54 -4.42
C LEU A 532 -4.37 31.50 -5.21
N VAL A 533 -4.41 31.78 -6.50
CA VAL A 533 -3.23 31.68 -7.38
C VAL A 533 -2.94 32.97 -8.13
N PRO A 534 -1.67 33.30 -8.44
CA PRO A 534 -1.36 34.43 -9.28
C PRO A 534 -1.82 34.22 -10.73
N ARG A 535 -2.49 35.19 -11.36
CA ARG A 535 -2.98 35.09 -12.76
C ARG A 535 -1.91 34.77 -13.79
N PHE A 536 -0.66 35.13 -13.56
CA PHE A 536 0.45 34.82 -14.48
C PHE A 536 0.97 33.38 -14.35
N ALA A 537 0.57 32.61 -13.35
CA ALA A 537 0.95 31.19 -13.24
C ALA A 537 0.32 30.34 -14.35
N ARG A 538 -0.87 30.74 -14.85
CA ARG A 538 -1.58 30.02 -15.92
C ARG A 538 -0.94 30.18 -17.32
N ALA A 539 -0.27 31.29 -17.59
CA ALA A 539 0.40 31.56 -18.87
C ALA A 539 1.64 30.68 -19.11
N LYS A 540 2.19 30.02 -18.07
CA LYS A 540 3.38 29.16 -18.19
C LYS A 540 3.08 27.69 -18.48
N GLN A 541 1.82 27.26 -18.44
CA GLN A 541 1.45 25.88 -18.85
C GLN A 541 1.24 25.71 -20.38
N ALA A 542 1.19 26.81 -21.14
CA ALA A 542 1.25 26.76 -22.59
C ALA A 542 2.72 26.88 -23.03
N LYS A 543 3.24 25.79 -23.59
CA LYS A 543 4.60 25.61 -24.15
C LYS A 543 5.27 26.90 -24.67
N LEU A 544 6.27 27.40 -23.94
CA LEU A 544 7.27 28.35 -24.48
C LEU A 544 8.64 28.21 -23.75
N PRO A 545 9.77 28.50 -24.42
CA PRO A 545 11.10 28.13 -23.99
C PRO A 545 11.60 28.90 -22.77
N ILE A 546 12.46 28.23 -22.02
CA ILE A 546 13.13 28.69 -20.80
C ILE A 546 13.72 30.10 -20.98
N ARG A 547 13.10 31.09 -20.33
CA ARG A 547 13.74 32.37 -20.00
C ARG A 547 13.73 32.56 -18.49
N GLN A 548 14.83 33.18 -18.00
CA GLN A 548 15.16 33.41 -16.60
C GLN A 548 13.99 33.92 -15.74
N PRO A 549 13.91 33.57 -14.43
CA PRO A 549 12.82 33.95 -13.56
C PRO A 549 12.77 35.47 -13.38
N GLN A 550 11.73 36.08 -13.90
CA GLN A 550 11.35 37.42 -13.48
C GLN A 550 10.85 37.35 -12.02
N GLN A 551 11.27 38.33 -11.23
CA GLN A 551 10.93 38.50 -9.83
C GLN A 551 9.40 38.36 -9.64
N GLY A 552 8.98 37.24 -9.07
CA GLY A 552 7.61 37.02 -8.67
C GLY A 552 7.19 38.05 -7.61
N LEU A 553 5.89 38.26 -7.43
CA LEU A 553 5.34 39.06 -6.35
C LEU A 553 6.03 38.67 -5.04
N ARG A 554 6.86 39.55 -4.48
CA ARG A 554 7.57 39.29 -3.22
C ARG A 554 6.53 38.88 -2.17
N GLY A 555 6.59 37.63 -1.71
CA GLY A 555 5.77 37.11 -0.62
C GLY A 555 4.56 36.26 -1.04
N PHE A 556 4.25 36.08 -2.34
CA PHE A 556 3.17 35.18 -2.75
C PHE A 556 3.74 33.80 -3.13
N PRO A 557 3.18 32.66 -2.64
CA PRO A 557 3.64 31.32 -3.00
C PRO A 557 3.52 31.10 -4.50
N GLN A 558 4.55 30.58 -5.15
CA GLN A 558 4.50 30.24 -6.60
C GLN A 558 3.41 29.18 -6.91
N GLN A 559 3.08 28.37 -5.93
CA GLN A 559 2.06 27.31 -6.02
C GLN A 559 0.66 27.77 -5.56
N GLY A 560 0.48 29.06 -5.20
CA GLY A 560 -0.77 29.54 -4.65
C GLY A 560 -0.96 29.22 -3.15
N LEU A 561 -2.05 29.72 -2.59
CA LEU A 561 -2.50 29.48 -1.21
C LEU A 561 -3.77 28.63 -1.26
N ARG A 562 -3.79 27.51 -0.55
CA ARG A 562 -4.98 26.66 -0.42
C ARG A 562 -5.65 26.91 0.92
N LEU A 563 -6.97 27.02 0.89
CA LEU A 563 -7.79 27.07 2.09
C LEU A 563 -8.18 25.66 2.57
N PRO A 564 -8.53 25.52 3.85
CA PRO A 564 -9.09 24.26 4.34
C PRO A 564 -10.27 23.79 3.50
N ALA A 565 -10.38 22.49 3.28
CA ALA A 565 -11.49 21.91 2.54
C ALA A 565 -12.84 22.23 3.21
N ILE A 566 -13.81 22.65 2.42
CA ILE A 566 -15.12 23.10 2.87
C ILE A 566 -16.14 22.02 2.52
N PRO A 567 -16.75 21.36 3.49
CA PRO A 567 -17.85 20.44 3.22
C PRO A 567 -19.03 21.19 2.59
N PHE A 568 -19.70 20.57 1.63
CA PHE A 568 -20.91 21.11 1.03
C PHE A 568 -22.03 20.07 0.92
N GLU A 569 -23.25 20.56 0.81
CA GLU A 569 -24.45 19.79 0.49
C GLU A 569 -25.27 20.53 -0.56
N VAL A 570 -25.65 19.85 -1.65
CA VAL A 570 -26.52 20.42 -2.68
C VAL A 570 -27.96 20.38 -2.18
N VAL A 571 -28.59 21.55 -2.13
CA VAL A 571 -30.02 21.72 -1.76
C VAL A 571 -30.87 22.06 -2.99
N ARG A 572 -32.19 21.94 -2.85
CA ARG A 572 -33.14 22.24 -3.95
C ARG A 572 -33.18 23.72 -4.25
#